data_51812087dd79b414fd9503dad39906c0
#
_entry.id   51812087dd79b414fd9503dad39906c0
#
_cell.length_a   1.000
_cell.length_b   1.000
_cell.length_c   1.000
_cell.angle_alpha   90.00
_cell.angle_beta   90.00
_cell.angle_gamma   90.00
#
_symmetry.space_group_name_H-M   'P 1'
#
loop_
_entity.id
_entity.type
_entity.pdbx_description
1 polymer ?
#
loop_
_entity_poly.entity_id
_entity_poly.type
_entity_poly.pdbx_seq_one_letter_code
_entity_poly.pdbx_strand_id
1 'polypeptide(L)'
;VVRLVGSEMCIRDRIQTPRNQGGIGDIAYPLIADLKKEICAAYNVLNDDGEADRGLFIINPQGMVMHMTVNKAPVGRNVDETLRVLQAYQYVEANPDEVCPANWTPGDKTMLEDPKGSKEYFSAIG
;
A
#
# COMPACT_ATOMS: atom_id res chain seq x y z
N VAL A 1 1.32 -9.95 -0.71
CA VAL A 1 1.36 -9.02 0.42
C VAL A 1 2.09 -9.66 1.59
N VAL A 2 3.13 -9.03 2.07
CA VAL A 2 3.86 -9.46 3.26
C VAL A 2 3.56 -8.46 4.38
N ARG A 3 3.11 -8.93 5.54
CA ARG A 3 2.88 -8.09 6.70
C ARG A 3 3.99 -8.32 7.73
N LEU A 4 4.64 -7.23 8.14
CA LEU A 4 5.56 -7.23 9.27
C LEU A 4 4.76 -7.14 10.57
N VAL A 5 5.05 -8.02 11.51
CA VAL A 5 4.45 -8.03 12.84
C VAL A 5 5.55 -7.73 13.85
N GLY A 6 5.61 -6.47 14.28
CA GLY A 6 6.60 -5.99 15.24
C GLY A 6 6.19 -6.10 16.71
N SER A 7 5.08 -6.79 17.04
CA SER A 7 4.63 -6.91 18.42
C SER A 7 4.97 -8.28 19.01
N GLU A 8 5.05 -8.36 20.33
CA GLU A 8 5.33 -9.57 21.12
C GLU A 8 4.30 -10.69 20.94
N MET A 9 3.14 -10.39 20.33
CA MET A 9 2.13 -11.38 20.05
C MET A 9 2.60 -12.32 18.94
N CYS A 10 2.69 -13.60 19.26
CA CYS A 10 3.09 -14.63 18.31
C CYS A 10 2.21 -14.61 17.05
N ILE A 11 2.81 -14.74 15.87
CA ILE A 11 2.09 -14.83 14.59
C ILE A 11 1.04 -15.94 14.65
N ARG A 12 1.37 -17.08 15.26
CA ARG A 12 0.45 -18.20 15.45
C ARG A 12 -0.81 -17.78 16.21
N ASP A 13 -0.65 -17.05 17.30
CA ASP A 13 -1.79 -16.60 18.12
C ASP A 13 -2.69 -15.67 17.34
N ARG A 14 -2.13 -14.78 16.51
CA ARG A 14 -2.91 -13.89 15.65
C ARG A 14 -3.71 -14.64 14.59
N ILE A 15 -3.12 -15.67 13.98
CA ILE A 15 -3.80 -16.51 12.97
C ILE A 15 -4.91 -17.33 13.64
N GLN A 16 -4.68 -17.88 14.82
CA GLN A 16 -5.62 -18.71 15.56
C GLN A 16 -6.75 -17.91 16.20
N THR A 17 -6.56 -16.61 16.40
CA THR A 17 -7.61 -15.74 16.98
C THR A 17 -8.57 -15.28 15.89
N PRO A 18 -9.90 -15.47 16.08
CA PRO A 18 -10.91 -14.97 15.15
C PRO A 18 -10.86 -13.46 14.96
N ARG A 19 -11.30 -12.98 13.79
CA ARG A 19 -11.30 -11.54 13.47
C ARG A 19 -12.13 -10.70 14.43
N ASN A 20 -13.27 -11.20 14.87
CA ASN A 20 -14.15 -10.55 15.85
C ASN A 20 -13.57 -10.48 17.27
N GLN A 21 -12.45 -11.14 17.51
CA GLN A 21 -11.68 -11.11 18.77
C GLN A 21 -10.31 -10.42 18.61
N GLY A 22 -10.13 -9.67 17.52
CA GLY A 22 -8.91 -8.92 17.26
C GLY A 22 -7.78 -9.70 16.59
N GLY A 23 -8.00 -10.94 16.18
CA GLY A 23 -7.09 -11.72 15.38
C GLY A 23 -7.19 -11.40 13.89
N ILE A 24 -6.39 -12.09 13.08
CA ILE A 24 -6.41 -11.97 11.62
C ILE A 24 -7.10 -13.16 10.95
N GLY A 25 -7.31 -14.23 11.69
CA GLY A 25 -7.90 -15.47 11.18
C GLY A 25 -7.01 -16.13 10.11
N ASP A 26 -7.62 -16.98 9.31
CA ASP A 26 -6.95 -17.65 8.21
C ASP A 26 -6.66 -16.66 7.08
N ILE A 27 -5.41 -16.59 6.65
CA ILE A 27 -4.92 -15.69 5.61
C ILE A 27 -4.07 -16.44 4.59
N ALA A 28 -4.14 -16.02 3.33
CA ALA A 28 -3.48 -16.66 2.20
C ALA A 28 -2.14 -15.99 1.81
N TYR A 29 -1.60 -15.09 2.63
CA TYR A 29 -0.34 -14.39 2.36
C TYR A 29 0.68 -14.60 3.49
N PRO A 30 2.00 -14.54 3.19
CA PRO A 30 3.04 -14.76 4.19
C PRO A 30 3.03 -13.69 5.29
N LEU A 31 3.35 -14.13 6.52
CA LEU A 31 3.69 -13.24 7.63
C LEU A 31 5.15 -13.44 8.00
N ILE A 32 5.87 -12.37 8.23
CA ILE A 32 7.26 -12.38 8.65
C ILE A 32 7.35 -11.83 10.07
N ALA A 33 7.93 -12.61 10.98
CA ALA A 33 8.31 -12.15 12.31
C ALA A 33 9.68 -11.48 12.25
N ASP A 34 9.71 -10.16 12.31
CA ASP A 34 10.95 -9.38 12.29
C ASP A 34 11.52 -9.25 13.73
N LEU A 35 11.95 -10.38 14.31
CA LEU A 35 12.40 -10.46 15.71
C LEU A 35 13.62 -9.56 15.98
N LYS A 36 14.50 -9.41 15.02
CA LYS A 36 15.68 -8.54 15.11
C LYS A 36 15.42 -7.09 14.67
N LYS A 37 14.22 -6.82 14.15
CA LYS A 37 13.80 -5.50 13.65
C LYS A 37 14.63 -4.98 12.48
N GLU A 38 15.37 -5.85 11.81
CA GLU A 38 16.24 -5.52 10.68
C GLU A 38 15.41 -5.06 9.47
N ILE A 39 14.25 -5.68 9.22
CA ILE A 39 13.37 -5.34 8.11
C ILE A 39 12.68 -3.99 8.38
N CYS A 40 12.15 -3.79 9.60
CA CYS A 40 11.56 -2.51 9.99
C CYS A 40 12.56 -1.36 9.89
N ALA A 41 13.81 -1.59 10.29
CA ALA A 41 14.89 -0.61 10.14
C ALA A 41 15.23 -0.34 8.68
N ALA A 42 15.32 -1.37 7.84
CA ALA A 42 15.60 -1.23 6.41
C ALA A 42 14.52 -0.44 5.66
N TYR A 43 13.25 -0.61 6.06
CA TYR A 43 12.13 0.16 5.52
C TYR A 43 11.94 1.53 6.19
N ASN A 44 12.81 1.88 7.13
CA ASN A 44 12.77 3.14 7.89
C ASN A 44 11.42 3.38 8.60
N VAL A 45 10.83 2.34 9.13
CA VAL A 45 9.57 2.38 9.89
C VAL A 45 9.74 1.99 11.35
N LEU A 46 10.96 1.73 11.79
CA LEU A 46 11.28 1.47 13.19
C LEU A 46 11.32 2.80 13.94
N ASN A 47 10.50 2.94 14.99
CA ASN A 47 10.49 4.12 15.84
C ASN A 47 11.47 4.00 17.03
N ASP A 48 11.63 5.08 17.79
CA ASP A 48 12.57 5.15 18.90
C ASP A 48 12.19 4.22 20.07
N ASP A 49 10.92 3.84 20.19
CA ASP A 49 10.43 2.88 21.19
C ASP A 49 10.71 1.43 20.77
N GLY A 50 11.31 1.21 19.60
CA GLY A 50 11.61 -0.10 19.06
C GLY A 50 10.40 -0.83 18.47
N GLU A 51 9.35 -0.12 18.15
CA GLU A 51 8.16 -0.62 17.48
C GLU A 51 8.12 -0.16 16.01
N ALA A 52 7.39 -0.90 15.18
CA ALA A 52 7.17 -0.49 13.81
C ALA A 52 6.00 0.50 13.71
N ASP A 53 6.23 1.64 13.08
CA ASP A 53 5.16 2.49 12.59
C ASP A 53 4.30 1.75 11.55
N ARG A 54 3.13 2.26 11.24
CA ARG A 54 2.18 1.60 10.32
C ARG A 54 2.55 1.87 8.88
N GLY A 55 3.67 1.27 8.43
CA GLY A 55 4.13 1.33 7.05
C GLY A 55 3.33 0.44 6.12
N LEU A 56 3.14 0.90 4.89
CA LEU A 56 2.60 0.15 3.78
C LEU A 56 3.39 0.55 2.53
N PHE A 57 3.79 -0.43 1.73
CA PHE A 57 4.60 -0.23 0.54
C PHE A 57 4.01 -1.01 -0.61
N ILE A 58 3.86 -0.37 -1.77
CA ILE A 58 3.57 -1.04 -3.03
C ILE A 58 4.89 -1.17 -3.78
N ILE A 59 5.27 -2.39 -4.07
CA ILE A 59 6.53 -2.73 -4.72
C ILE A 59 6.20 -3.44 -6.03
N ASN A 60 6.79 -2.97 -7.13
CA ASN A 60 6.58 -3.59 -8.44
C ASN A 60 7.36 -4.91 -8.59
N PRO A 61 7.11 -5.69 -9.66
CA PRO A 61 7.83 -6.96 -9.89
C PRO A 61 9.36 -6.80 -10.05
N GLN A 62 9.85 -5.60 -10.37
CA GLN A 62 11.27 -5.28 -10.46
C GLN A 62 11.91 -4.92 -9.11
N GLY A 63 11.13 -4.97 -8.01
CA GLY A 63 11.61 -4.65 -6.66
C GLY A 63 11.67 -3.16 -6.33
N MET A 64 11.08 -2.30 -7.16
CA MET A 64 11.05 -0.86 -6.93
C MET A 64 9.84 -0.46 -6.08
N VAL A 65 10.05 0.39 -5.09
CA VAL A 65 8.96 0.98 -4.29
C VAL A 65 8.25 2.05 -5.13
N MET A 66 7.00 1.79 -5.46
CA MET A 66 6.16 2.68 -6.27
C MET A 66 5.33 3.63 -5.41
N HIS A 67 4.95 3.20 -4.22
CA HIS A 67 4.15 3.98 -3.27
C HIS A 67 4.48 3.56 -1.86
N MET A 68 4.45 4.51 -0.94
CA MET A 68 4.55 4.23 0.49
C MET A 68 3.67 5.16 1.31
N THR A 69 3.11 4.63 2.38
CA THR A 69 2.40 5.38 3.42
C THR A 69 2.91 4.95 4.77
N VAL A 70 3.25 5.89 5.63
CA VAL A 70 3.69 5.60 6.99
C VAL A 70 2.91 6.46 7.97
N ASN A 71 2.10 5.83 8.81
CA ASN A 71 1.36 6.50 9.88
C ASN A 71 1.97 6.13 11.22
N LYS A 72 1.97 7.06 12.17
CA LYS A 72 2.26 6.75 13.57
C LYS A 72 1.22 5.77 14.15
N ALA A 73 1.62 5.04 15.17
CA ALA A 73 0.85 3.92 15.73
C ALA A 73 -0.64 4.19 16.01
N PRO A 74 -1.09 5.39 16.48
CA PRO A 74 -2.50 5.64 16.76
C PRO A 74 -3.40 5.71 15.51
N VAL A 75 -2.80 5.93 14.32
CA VAL A 75 -3.58 6.15 13.08
C VAL A 75 -3.48 4.93 12.17
N GLY A 76 -4.62 4.33 11.86
CA GLY A 76 -4.71 3.22 10.90
C GLY A 76 -4.47 3.67 9.46
N ARG A 77 -4.22 2.68 8.58
CA ARG A 77 -4.07 2.90 7.14
C ARG A 77 -5.43 2.85 6.44
N ASN A 78 -5.54 3.55 5.31
CA ASN A 78 -6.70 3.46 4.45
C ASN A 78 -6.48 2.33 3.42
N VAL A 79 -7.31 1.28 3.49
CA VAL A 79 -7.21 0.11 2.60
C VAL A 79 -7.75 0.43 1.21
N ASP A 80 -8.83 1.19 1.12
CA ASP A 80 -9.46 1.56 -0.15
C ASP A 80 -8.54 2.45 -0.99
N GLU A 81 -7.87 3.42 -0.35
CA GLU A 81 -6.87 4.25 -1.03
C GLU A 81 -5.66 3.42 -1.49
N THR A 82 -5.22 2.46 -0.69
CA THR A 82 -4.14 1.55 -1.10
C THR A 82 -4.51 0.75 -2.33
N LEU A 83 -5.74 0.22 -2.37
CA LEU A 83 -6.25 -0.54 -3.50
C LEU A 83 -6.40 0.35 -4.74
N ARG A 84 -6.93 1.56 -4.58
CA ARG A 84 -7.05 2.56 -5.65
C ARG A 84 -5.68 2.87 -6.27
N VAL A 85 -4.67 3.13 -5.45
CA VAL A 85 -3.31 3.43 -5.93
C VAL A 85 -2.68 2.23 -6.64
N LEU A 86 -2.85 1.01 -6.10
CA LEU A 86 -2.38 -0.20 -6.76
C LEU A 86 -3.02 -0.37 -8.15
N GLN A 87 -4.32 -0.18 -8.24
CA GLN A 87 -5.05 -0.26 -9.51
C GLN A 87 -4.62 0.81 -10.51
N ALA A 88 -4.33 2.03 -10.03
CA ALA A 88 -3.80 3.11 -10.87
C ALA A 88 -2.42 2.74 -11.46
N TYR A 89 -1.50 2.20 -10.64
CA TYR A 89 -0.21 1.73 -11.15
C TYR A 89 -0.34 0.60 -12.17
N GLN A 90 -1.21 -0.37 -11.91
CA GLN A 90 -1.49 -1.45 -12.87
C GLN A 90 -2.08 -0.93 -14.18
N TYR A 91 -2.94 0.08 -14.10
CA TYR A 91 -3.52 0.71 -15.28
C TYR A 91 -2.47 1.42 -16.15
N VAL A 92 -1.63 2.28 -15.58
CA VAL A 92 -0.61 3.01 -16.35
C VAL A 92 0.49 2.08 -16.86
N GLU A 93 0.78 0.98 -16.17
CA GLU A 93 1.69 -0.04 -16.68
C GLU A 93 1.17 -0.70 -17.97
N ALA A 94 -0.15 -0.91 -18.03
CA ALA A 94 -0.82 -1.44 -19.22
C ALA A 94 -1.09 -0.38 -20.31
N ASN A 95 -1.07 0.91 -19.95
CA ASN A 95 -1.38 2.04 -20.83
C ASN A 95 -0.30 3.14 -20.66
N PRO A 96 0.90 2.94 -21.22
CA PRO A 96 2.07 3.77 -20.92
C PRO A 96 1.98 5.24 -21.40
N ASP A 97 1.06 5.54 -22.31
CA ASP A 97 0.83 6.91 -22.81
C ASP A 97 -0.23 7.68 -22.00
N GLU A 98 -0.81 7.03 -20.98
CA GLU A 98 -1.88 7.59 -20.17
C GLU A 98 -1.45 7.81 -18.74
N VAL A 99 -2.01 8.81 -18.10
CA VAL A 99 -1.84 9.09 -16.67
C VAL A 99 -3.18 9.09 -15.94
N CYS A 100 -3.18 8.61 -14.72
CA CYS A 100 -4.33 8.66 -13.83
C CYS A 100 -4.36 10.00 -13.10
N PRO A 101 -5.37 10.85 -13.31
CA PRO A 101 -5.49 12.13 -12.62
C PRO A 101 -5.71 11.96 -11.10
N ALA A 102 -5.69 13.08 -10.39
CA ALA A 102 -6.02 13.09 -8.96
C ALA A 102 -7.41 12.48 -8.72
N ASN A 103 -7.52 11.67 -7.67
CA ASN A 103 -8.74 10.94 -7.29
C ASN A 103 -9.25 9.90 -8.30
N TRP A 104 -8.48 9.60 -9.34
CA TRP A 104 -8.87 8.59 -10.32
C TRP A 104 -9.22 7.26 -9.66
N THR A 105 -10.31 6.66 -10.12
CA THR A 105 -10.71 5.28 -9.79
C THR A 105 -10.90 4.45 -11.05
N PRO A 106 -10.85 3.13 -10.99
CA PRO A 106 -11.08 2.27 -12.16
C PRO A 106 -12.40 2.59 -12.87
N GLY A 107 -12.31 2.91 -14.17
CA GLY A 107 -13.43 3.33 -15.00
C GLY A 107 -13.54 4.84 -15.22
N ASP A 108 -12.80 5.64 -14.47
CA ASP A 108 -12.74 7.09 -14.68
C ASP A 108 -11.88 7.43 -15.92
N LYS A 109 -12.08 8.65 -16.43
CA LYS A 109 -11.29 9.16 -17.54
C LYS A 109 -9.83 9.32 -17.15
N THR A 110 -8.96 8.97 -18.07
CA THR A 110 -7.53 9.19 -18.00
C THR A 110 -7.12 10.39 -18.86
N MET A 111 -5.89 10.80 -18.76
CA MET A 111 -5.33 11.91 -19.51
C MET A 111 -4.11 11.43 -20.30
N LEU A 112 -3.98 11.87 -21.56
CA LEU A 112 -2.76 11.63 -22.31
C LEU A 112 -1.61 12.49 -21.79
N GLU A 113 -0.41 11.92 -21.70
CA GLU A 113 0.79 12.60 -21.22
C GLU A 113 1.42 13.49 -22.31
N ASP A 114 0.61 14.35 -22.93
CA ASP A 114 1.08 15.34 -23.91
C ASP A 114 0.28 16.65 -23.80
N PRO A 115 0.88 17.80 -24.16
CA PRO A 115 0.24 19.12 -24.01
C PRO A 115 -1.00 19.36 -24.88
N LYS A 116 -1.21 18.56 -25.93
CA LYS A 116 -2.38 18.66 -26.80
C LYS A 116 -3.48 17.69 -26.36
N GLY A 117 -3.13 16.42 -26.12
CA GLY A 117 -4.06 15.39 -25.71
C GLY A 117 -4.64 15.63 -24.31
N SER A 118 -3.87 16.20 -23.40
CA SER A 118 -4.34 16.56 -22.06
C SER A 118 -5.48 17.59 -22.07
N LYS A 119 -5.59 18.44 -23.09
CA LYS A 119 -6.67 19.44 -23.22
C LYS A 119 -8.05 18.82 -23.39
N GLU A 120 -8.12 17.65 -23.98
CA GLU A 120 -9.40 16.92 -24.13
C GLU A 120 -9.95 16.51 -22.75
N TYR A 121 -9.07 16.01 -21.88
CA TYR A 121 -9.44 15.70 -20.51
C TYR A 121 -9.93 16.94 -19.75
N PHE A 122 -9.17 18.04 -19.78
CA PHE A 122 -9.54 19.28 -19.07
C PHE A 122 -10.84 19.90 -19.61
N SER A 123 -11.08 19.79 -20.90
CA SER A 123 -12.35 20.26 -21.51
C SER A 123 -13.56 19.43 -21.05
N ALA A 124 -13.33 18.17 -20.66
CA ALA A 124 -14.39 17.27 -20.23
C ALA A 124 -14.76 17.39 -18.75
N ILE A 125 -13.87 17.93 -17.92
CA ILE A 125 -14.06 18.08 -16.47
C ILE A 125 -14.26 19.53 -16.01
N GLY A 126 -14.01 20.50 -16.91
CA GLY A 126 -14.03 21.95 -16.66
C GLY A 126 -15.42 22.59 -16.66
#